data_9ce76d2871cc989a6935f2ade41f1876
#
_entry.id   9ce76d2871cc989a6935f2ade41f1876
#
_cell.length_a   1.000
_cell.length_b   1.000
_cell.length_c   1.000
_cell.angle_alpha   90.00
_cell.angle_beta   90.00
_cell.angle_gamma   90.00
#
_symmetry.space_group_name_H-M   'P 1'
#
loop_
_entity.id
_entity.type
_entity.pdbx_description
1 polymer ?
#
loop_
_entity_poly.entity_id
_entity_poly.type
_entity_poly.pdbx_seq_one_letter_code
_entity_poly.pdbx_strand_id
1 'polypeptide(L)'
;TKNLGRKLKNTAEDLASLRAGRMHDISYPQRVSHTGERKGIVILAAYADCDFTFSRASVDSLMNAVDYRQGYFSGSVHDYFAEQSNGKFSLSFDVVGPVKLSRPLGYYGENSLMGDRHVGEMVAEAIQLADDSVDYSQYDWDGDGTVDQVVVIYAGYGEAMGAAEETIWPQEYTLTKSDFGRKLHLDGVVLDTYACTCELLGNENAFDGEKIITGIGPMCHEFSHCLGLPDFYDPTNSDHFTTGYWDVTDAGCYNNAEYCPAGYTAYDNW
;
A
#
# COMPACT_ATOMS: atom_id res chain seq x y z
N THR A 1 8.66 -15.66 7.38
CA THR A 1 8.63 -16.50 6.16
C THR A 1 7.36 -17.34 6.01
N LYS A 2 6.59 -17.62 7.09
CA LYS A 2 5.34 -18.40 6.99
C LYS A 2 4.12 -17.56 6.53
N ASN A 3 4.18 -16.24 6.61
CA ASN A 3 3.03 -15.36 6.38
C ASN A 3 3.01 -14.70 5.00
N LEU A 4 4.15 -14.63 4.29
CA LEU A 4 4.19 -14.13 2.90
C LEU A 4 3.32 -14.97 1.93
N GLY A 5 3.09 -16.25 2.23
CA GLY A 5 2.25 -17.12 1.42
C GLY A 5 0.72 -16.91 1.57
N ARG A 6 0.26 -16.02 2.46
CA ARG A 6 -1.18 -15.79 2.67
C ARG A 6 -1.81 -14.89 1.60
N LYS A 7 -1.04 -13.97 1.01
CA LYS A 7 -1.52 -13.00 0.02
C LYS A 7 -1.96 -13.61 -1.32
N LEU A 8 -1.61 -14.86 -1.58
CA LEU A 8 -1.83 -15.54 -2.85
C LEU A 8 -2.80 -16.69 -2.78
N LYS A 9 -3.92 -16.45 -2.18
CA LYS A 9 -5.11 -17.19 -2.59
C LYS A 9 -5.82 -16.41 -3.70
N ASN A 10 -5.10 -16.15 -4.77
CA ASN A 10 -5.70 -15.86 -6.05
C ASN A 10 -6.73 -16.95 -6.36
N THR A 11 -7.81 -16.61 -7.01
CA THR A 11 -8.87 -17.56 -7.36
C THR A 11 -8.29 -18.80 -8.04
N ALA A 12 -8.97 -19.92 -8.01
CA ALA A 12 -8.53 -21.14 -8.71
C ALA A 12 -8.23 -20.89 -10.20
N GLU A 13 -8.83 -19.86 -10.80
CA GLU A 13 -8.59 -19.40 -12.16
C GLU A 13 -7.24 -18.67 -12.31
N ASP A 14 -6.85 -17.83 -11.34
CA ASP A 14 -5.54 -17.17 -11.36
C ASP A 14 -4.41 -18.19 -11.20
N LEU A 15 -4.58 -19.16 -10.30
CA LEU A 15 -3.64 -20.28 -10.16
C LEU A 15 -3.58 -21.17 -11.40
N ALA A 16 -4.71 -21.36 -12.10
CA ALA A 16 -4.76 -22.11 -13.35
C ALA A 16 -4.08 -21.35 -14.50
N SER A 17 -4.21 -20.02 -14.55
CA SER A 17 -3.56 -19.17 -15.56
C SER A 17 -2.05 -19.08 -15.35
N LEU A 18 -1.59 -18.99 -14.10
CA LEU A 18 -0.17 -19.07 -13.74
C LEU A 18 0.44 -20.43 -14.13
N ARG A 19 -0.26 -21.54 -13.86
CA ARG A 19 0.16 -22.91 -14.25
C ARG A 19 0.17 -23.15 -15.75
N ALA A 20 -0.66 -22.43 -16.51
CA ALA A 20 -0.74 -22.54 -17.97
C ALA A 20 0.35 -21.74 -18.72
N GLY A 21 1.28 -21.09 -18.01
CA GLY A 21 2.34 -20.29 -18.63
C GLY A 21 1.85 -19.07 -19.39
N ARG A 22 0.63 -18.61 -19.13
CA ARG A 22 0.05 -17.42 -19.77
C ARG A 22 0.49 -16.11 -19.09
N MET A 23 1.75 -16.00 -18.72
CA MET A 23 2.31 -14.72 -18.28
C MET A 23 2.32 -13.64 -19.37
N HIS A 24 1.91 -13.97 -20.61
CA HIS A 24 1.90 -13.00 -21.71
C HIS A 24 0.57 -12.30 -21.95
N ASP A 25 -0.49 -12.66 -21.23
CA ASP A 25 -1.82 -12.05 -21.37
C ASP A 25 -2.26 -11.23 -20.14
N ILE A 26 -1.34 -10.86 -19.25
CA ILE A 26 -1.58 -9.74 -18.38
C ILE A 26 -1.46 -8.50 -19.27
N SER A 27 -2.58 -8.05 -19.82
CA SER A 27 -2.67 -6.68 -20.34
C SER A 27 -2.50 -5.77 -19.14
N TYR A 28 -1.24 -5.39 -18.86
CA TYR A 28 -1.00 -4.25 -18.01
C TYR A 28 -1.79 -3.09 -18.61
N PRO A 29 -2.65 -2.40 -17.83
CA PRO A 29 -3.25 -1.18 -18.31
C PRO A 29 -2.14 -0.34 -18.90
N GLN A 30 -2.41 0.38 -20.01
CA GLN A 30 -1.37 1.18 -20.69
C GLN A 30 -0.59 1.92 -19.62
N ARG A 31 0.72 1.66 -19.56
CA ARG A 31 1.57 2.21 -18.51
C ARG A 31 1.42 3.71 -18.52
N VAL A 32 0.81 4.26 -17.49
CA VAL A 32 0.88 5.69 -17.21
C VAL A 32 2.35 6.07 -17.21
N SER A 33 2.70 7.20 -17.81
CA SER A 33 4.08 7.64 -17.81
C SER A 33 4.52 7.93 -16.38
N HIS A 34 5.36 7.08 -15.84
CA HIS A 34 5.96 7.23 -14.52
C HIS A 34 7.10 8.25 -14.54
N THR A 35 6.86 9.40 -15.17
CA THR A 35 7.81 10.50 -15.27
C THR A 35 7.14 11.84 -14.98
N GLY A 36 7.95 12.83 -14.61
CA GLY A 36 7.48 14.16 -14.27
C GLY A 36 6.93 14.24 -12.84
N GLU A 37 6.25 15.32 -12.55
CA GLU A 37 5.61 15.56 -11.25
C GLU A 37 4.24 14.89 -11.23
N ARG A 38 3.97 14.12 -10.19
CA ARG A 38 2.69 13.47 -9.95
C ARG A 38 2.25 13.70 -8.52
N LYS A 39 0.94 13.68 -8.33
CA LYS A 39 0.31 13.90 -7.03
C LYS A 39 -0.48 12.68 -6.62
N GLY A 40 -0.21 12.14 -5.43
CA GLY A 40 -0.95 11.04 -4.84
C GLY A 40 -1.86 11.51 -3.71
N ILE A 41 -2.84 10.71 -3.34
CA ILE A 41 -3.72 10.94 -2.19
C ILE A 41 -3.46 9.90 -1.11
N VAL A 42 -3.28 10.35 0.13
CA VAL A 42 -3.19 9.51 1.33
C VAL A 42 -4.30 9.89 2.28
N ILE A 43 -5.16 8.95 2.60
CA ILE A 43 -6.26 9.11 3.55
C ILE A 43 -5.90 8.38 4.84
N LEU A 44 -5.85 9.11 5.96
CA LEU A 44 -5.68 8.51 7.28
C LEU A 44 -7.04 8.02 7.78
N ALA A 45 -7.14 6.74 8.13
CA ALA A 45 -8.38 6.09 8.55
C ALA A 45 -8.28 5.59 9.98
N ALA A 46 -8.97 6.25 10.92
CA ALA A 46 -9.11 5.81 12.30
C ALA A 46 -10.33 4.90 12.45
N TYR A 47 -10.19 3.79 13.17
CA TYR A 47 -11.31 2.89 13.46
C TYR A 47 -12.23 3.44 14.55
N ALA A 48 -13.42 2.91 14.68
CA ALA A 48 -14.34 3.31 15.74
C ALA A 48 -13.73 3.19 17.16
N ASP A 49 -12.84 2.22 17.33
CA ASP A 49 -12.19 1.84 18.59
C ASP A 49 -10.67 2.07 18.62
N CYS A 50 -10.06 2.53 17.53
CA CYS A 50 -8.62 2.81 17.46
C CYS A 50 -8.36 4.13 16.76
N ASP A 51 -7.78 5.10 17.48
CA ASP A 51 -7.37 6.39 16.94
C ASP A 51 -5.90 6.37 16.54
N PHE A 52 -5.50 7.32 15.68
CA PHE A 52 -4.10 7.56 15.33
C PHE A 52 -3.28 7.95 16.56
N THR A 53 -2.07 7.44 16.63
CA THR A 53 -1.06 7.81 17.63
C THR A 53 -0.25 9.02 17.18
N PHE A 54 0.12 9.05 15.89
CA PHE A 54 0.91 10.10 15.29
C PHE A 54 0.03 11.15 14.61
N SER A 55 0.54 12.39 14.57
CA SER A 55 -0.18 13.47 13.92
C SER A 55 -0.17 13.32 12.39
N ARG A 56 -1.18 13.90 11.72
CA ARG A 56 -1.18 14.03 10.26
C ARG A 56 0.11 14.66 9.74
N ALA A 57 0.64 15.69 10.43
CA ALA A 57 1.89 16.34 10.04
C ALA A 57 3.11 15.40 10.10
N SER A 58 3.12 14.45 11.04
CA SER A 58 4.18 13.42 11.10
C SER A 58 4.11 12.49 9.91
N VAL A 59 2.90 12.06 9.52
CA VAL A 59 2.69 11.22 8.34
C VAL A 59 3.00 12.01 7.06
N ASP A 60 2.56 13.26 6.97
CA ASP A 60 2.89 14.13 5.83
C ASP A 60 4.40 14.27 5.63
N SER A 61 5.16 14.46 6.73
CA SER A 61 6.62 14.49 6.64
C SER A 61 7.22 13.16 6.17
N LEU A 62 6.67 12.03 6.62
CA LEU A 62 7.08 10.70 6.17
C LEU A 62 6.84 10.49 4.68
N MET A 63 5.75 11.06 4.15
CA MET A 63 5.40 10.95 2.73
C MET A 63 6.19 11.90 1.85
N ASN A 64 6.40 13.16 2.28
CA ASN A 64 6.76 14.28 1.40
C ASN A 64 8.09 14.98 1.69
N ALA A 65 8.65 14.84 2.90
CA ALA A 65 9.81 15.66 3.27
C ALA A 65 11.05 15.27 2.46
N VAL A 66 11.69 16.26 1.86
CA VAL A 66 12.94 16.08 1.12
C VAL A 66 14.11 15.86 2.10
N ASP A 67 14.99 14.91 1.78
CA ASP A 67 16.11 14.50 2.63
C ASP A 67 15.68 14.11 4.05
N TYR A 68 14.61 13.34 4.16
CA TYR A 68 14.06 12.89 5.43
C TYR A 68 15.01 11.91 6.14
N ARG A 69 15.69 12.37 7.20
CA ARG A 69 16.74 11.64 7.94
C ARG A 69 16.47 11.60 9.45
N GLN A 70 15.22 11.51 9.85
CA GLN A 70 14.88 11.40 11.27
C GLN A 70 15.02 9.94 11.74
N GLY A 71 15.68 9.76 12.90
CA GLY A 71 15.86 8.41 13.45
C GLY A 71 16.61 7.48 12.49
N TYR A 72 15.97 6.40 12.09
CA TYR A 72 16.54 5.36 11.21
C TYR A 72 16.13 5.50 9.73
N PHE A 73 15.34 6.51 9.37
CA PHE A 73 14.87 6.69 8.00
C PHE A 73 16.02 7.05 7.04
N SER A 74 16.03 6.38 5.90
CA SER A 74 16.94 6.67 4.79
C SER A 74 16.40 7.72 3.81
N GLY A 75 15.16 8.12 3.95
CA GLY A 75 14.42 9.08 3.13
C GLY A 75 12.93 9.03 3.45
N SER A 76 12.15 9.91 2.84
CA SER A 76 10.70 9.83 2.77
C SER A 76 10.26 8.92 1.61
N VAL A 77 8.94 8.71 1.46
CA VAL A 77 8.40 8.06 0.26
C VAL A 77 8.71 8.86 -1.00
N HIS A 78 8.62 10.20 -0.93
CA HIS A 78 9.05 11.10 -2.02
C HIS A 78 10.52 10.88 -2.39
N ASP A 79 11.43 10.89 -1.39
CA ASP A 79 12.86 10.68 -1.61
C ASP A 79 13.13 9.33 -2.29
N TYR A 80 12.43 8.28 -1.84
CA TYR A 80 12.59 6.93 -2.39
C TYR A 80 12.28 6.90 -3.90
N PHE A 81 11.10 7.36 -4.32
CA PHE A 81 10.72 7.32 -5.74
C PHE A 81 11.56 8.28 -6.59
N ALA A 82 11.96 9.44 -6.05
CA ALA A 82 12.88 10.34 -6.74
C ALA A 82 14.25 9.68 -6.97
N GLU A 83 14.79 8.98 -5.96
CA GLU A 83 16.06 8.26 -6.08
C GLU A 83 15.96 7.09 -7.07
N GLN A 84 14.93 6.24 -6.97
CA GLN A 84 14.75 5.09 -7.85
C GLN A 84 14.59 5.49 -9.32
N SER A 85 14.00 6.65 -9.60
CA SER A 85 13.80 7.16 -10.95
C SER A 85 14.94 8.06 -11.46
N ASN A 86 16.02 8.23 -10.71
CA ASN A 86 17.06 9.22 -10.98
C ASN A 86 16.51 10.65 -11.17
N GLY A 87 15.53 11.03 -10.35
CA GLY A 87 14.86 12.32 -10.37
C GLY A 87 13.90 12.55 -11.53
N LYS A 88 13.57 11.50 -12.30
CA LYS A 88 12.62 11.61 -13.43
C LYS A 88 11.17 11.52 -13.01
N PHE A 89 10.88 10.93 -11.87
CA PHE A 89 9.56 10.80 -11.28
C PHE A 89 9.55 11.47 -9.91
N SER A 90 8.81 12.55 -9.78
CA SER A 90 8.63 13.29 -8.53
C SER A 90 7.20 13.10 -8.05
N LEU A 91 7.05 12.40 -6.94
CA LEU A 91 5.76 12.08 -6.37
C LEU A 91 5.55 12.85 -5.08
N SER A 92 4.49 13.62 -4.99
CA SER A 92 4.06 14.29 -3.76
C SER A 92 2.67 13.80 -3.35
N PHE A 93 2.37 13.85 -2.05
CA PHE A 93 1.10 13.34 -1.54
C PHE A 93 0.32 14.43 -0.79
N ASP A 94 -0.97 14.53 -1.08
CA ASP A 94 -1.90 15.20 -0.18
C ASP A 94 -2.27 14.21 0.92
N VAL A 95 -2.00 14.55 2.17
CA VAL A 95 -2.35 13.74 3.35
C VAL A 95 -3.57 14.34 4.01
N VAL A 96 -4.69 13.62 4.05
CA VAL A 96 -5.96 14.07 4.60
C VAL A 96 -6.44 13.19 5.76
N GLY A 97 -7.39 13.68 6.52
CA GLY A 97 -7.94 12.97 7.69
C GLY A 97 -7.22 13.32 9.00
N PRO A 98 -7.26 12.47 10.04
CA PRO A 98 -7.91 11.15 10.03
C PRO A 98 -9.43 11.23 9.90
N VAL A 99 -9.99 10.41 9.01
CA VAL A 99 -11.43 10.15 8.96
C VAL A 99 -11.79 9.06 9.97
N LYS A 100 -13.00 9.10 10.51
CA LYS A 100 -13.45 8.13 11.53
C LYS A 100 -14.37 7.11 10.92
N LEU A 101 -13.87 5.88 10.76
CA LEU A 101 -14.62 4.74 10.26
C LEU A 101 -15.72 4.31 11.23
N SER A 102 -16.78 3.73 10.71
CA SER A 102 -17.98 3.38 11.48
C SER A 102 -17.83 2.09 12.30
N ARG A 103 -16.89 1.21 11.97
CA ARG A 103 -16.69 -0.11 12.58
C ARG A 103 -15.36 -0.18 13.35
N PRO A 104 -15.26 -1.12 14.31
CA PRO A 104 -14.01 -1.38 15.02
C PRO A 104 -12.97 -2.05 14.10
N LEU A 105 -11.70 -1.98 14.50
CA LEU A 105 -10.56 -2.59 13.82
C LEU A 105 -10.81 -4.06 13.49
N GLY A 106 -11.20 -4.85 14.48
CA GLY A 106 -11.42 -6.29 14.31
C GLY A 106 -12.56 -6.68 13.36
N TYR A 107 -13.44 -5.73 12.98
CA TYR A 107 -14.40 -5.96 11.91
C TYR A 107 -13.74 -5.94 10.53
N TYR A 108 -12.93 -4.90 10.27
CA TYR A 108 -12.31 -4.74 8.96
C TYR A 108 -11.19 -5.75 8.71
N GLY A 109 -10.44 -6.13 9.75
CA GLY A 109 -9.38 -7.14 9.70
C GLY A 109 -9.87 -8.56 10.02
N GLU A 110 -11.20 -8.83 10.08
CA GLU A 110 -11.71 -10.17 10.29
C GLU A 110 -11.14 -11.14 9.26
N ASN A 111 -10.39 -12.14 9.72
CA ASN A 111 -9.76 -13.11 8.86
C ASN A 111 -10.72 -14.15 8.30
N SER A 112 -10.51 -14.53 7.06
CA SER A 112 -11.15 -15.66 6.38
C SER A 112 -10.11 -16.62 5.82
N LEU A 113 -10.57 -17.70 5.19
CA LEU A 113 -9.68 -18.59 4.43
C LEU A 113 -9.02 -17.90 3.23
N MET A 114 -9.52 -16.73 2.82
CA MET A 114 -9.07 -15.96 1.66
C MET A 114 -8.27 -14.71 2.03
N GLY A 115 -8.02 -14.46 3.32
CA GLY A 115 -7.42 -13.23 3.86
C GLY A 115 -8.45 -12.36 4.57
N ASP A 116 -8.13 -11.09 4.77
CA ASP A 116 -8.98 -10.11 5.44
C ASP A 116 -10.29 -9.89 4.69
N ARG A 117 -11.40 -9.79 5.42
CA ARG A 117 -12.75 -9.86 4.83
C ARG A 117 -13.31 -8.54 4.39
N HIS A 118 -12.92 -7.42 5.02
CA HIS A 118 -13.62 -6.14 4.87
C HIS A 118 -12.68 -4.97 4.56
N VAL A 119 -11.54 -5.25 3.92
CA VAL A 119 -10.54 -4.22 3.57
C VAL A 119 -11.08 -3.29 2.49
N GLY A 120 -11.75 -3.83 1.47
CA GLY A 120 -12.36 -3.01 0.43
C GLY A 120 -13.48 -2.12 0.97
N GLU A 121 -14.28 -2.63 1.92
CA GLU A 121 -15.28 -1.82 2.62
C GLU A 121 -14.63 -0.69 3.43
N MET A 122 -13.54 -0.97 4.16
CA MET A 122 -12.75 0.04 4.88
C MET A 122 -12.26 1.15 3.95
N VAL A 123 -11.62 0.77 2.86
CA VAL A 123 -11.05 1.72 1.89
C VAL A 123 -12.16 2.56 1.25
N ALA A 124 -13.25 1.93 0.83
CA ALA A 124 -14.39 2.64 0.22
C ALA A 124 -15.03 3.63 1.20
N GLU A 125 -15.17 3.25 2.47
CA GLU A 125 -15.69 4.15 3.51
C GLU A 125 -14.73 5.31 3.76
N ALA A 126 -13.42 5.06 3.85
CA ALA A 126 -12.41 6.11 4.03
C ALA A 126 -12.44 7.13 2.87
N ILE A 127 -12.52 6.66 1.62
CA ILE A 127 -12.65 7.51 0.44
C ILE A 127 -13.92 8.38 0.53
N GLN A 128 -15.06 7.79 0.84
CA GLN A 128 -16.33 8.51 0.93
C GLN A 128 -16.36 9.53 2.07
N LEU A 129 -15.72 9.24 3.20
CA LEU A 129 -15.61 10.17 4.33
C LEU A 129 -14.66 11.34 4.06
N ALA A 130 -13.70 11.17 3.16
CA ALA A 130 -12.76 12.22 2.77
C ALA A 130 -13.29 13.13 1.64
N ASP A 131 -14.36 12.74 0.95
CA ASP A 131 -14.90 13.35 -0.28
C ASP A 131 -15.11 14.86 -0.17
N ASP A 132 -15.71 15.34 0.92
CA ASP A 132 -15.95 16.78 1.16
C ASP A 132 -14.66 17.64 1.18
N SER A 133 -13.48 17.01 1.37
CA SER A 133 -12.18 17.68 1.51
C SER A 133 -11.18 17.35 0.41
N VAL A 134 -11.54 16.48 -0.52
CA VAL A 134 -10.67 15.96 -1.59
C VAL A 134 -11.38 16.13 -2.93
N ASP A 135 -10.69 16.67 -3.91
CA ASP A 135 -11.09 16.61 -5.32
C ASP A 135 -10.31 15.49 -6.00
N TYR A 136 -10.93 14.33 -6.13
CA TYR A 136 -10.29 13.12 -6.67
C TYR A 136 -9.86 13.25 -8.13
N SER A 137 -10.42 14.19 -8.89
CA SER A 137 -10.03 14.42 -10.28
C SER A 137 -8.57 14.89 -10.44
N GLN A 138 -7.95 15.39 -9.35
CA GLN A 138 -6.54 15.79 -9.35
C GLN A 138 -5.55 14.63 -9.36
N TYR A 139 -6.01 13.40 -9.12
CA TYR A 139 -5.17 12.18 -9.04
C TYR A 139 -5.36 11.23 -10.22
N ASP A 140 -6.04 11.70 -11.27
CA ASP A 140 -6.10 11.09 -12.59
C ASP A 140 -4.92 11.64 -13.42
N TRP A 141 -3.84 10.86 -13.49
CA TRP A 141 -2.55 11.35 -14.00
C TRP A 141 -2.47 11.45 -15.50
N ASP A 142 -3.26 10.67 -16.22
CA ASP A 142 -3.25 10.61 -17.68
C ASP A 142 -4.54 11.13 -18.33
N GLY A 143 -5.52 11.49 -17.53
CA GLY A 143 -6.79 12.07 -17.98
C GLY A 143 -7.75 11.03 -18.58
N ASP A 144 -7.62 9.77 -18.20
CA ASP A 144 -8.47 8.69 -18.69
C ASP A 144 -9.82 8.58 -17.97
N GLY A 145 -10.01 9.40 -16.92
CA GLY A 145 -11.20 9.41 -16.08
C GLY A 145 -11.13 8.43 -14.92
N THR A 146 -9.97 7.87 -14.65
CA THR A 146 -9.74 6.96 -13.52
C THR A 146 -8.61 7.50 -12.63
N VAL A 147 -8.82 7.48 -11.32
CA VAL A 147 -7.77 7.80 -10.35
C VAL A 147 -6.73 6.68 -10.36
N ASP A 148 -5.46 7.03 -10.57
CA ASP A 148 -4.38 6.05 -10.72
C ASP A 148 -4.15 5.24 -9.45
N GLN A 149 -4.30 5.88 -8.28
CA GLN A 149 -4.18 5.20 -6.99
C GLN A 149 -4.79 6.01 -5.84
N VAL A 150 -5.27 5.33 -4.81
CA VAL A 150 -5.60 5.90 -3.50
C VAL A 150 -4.83 5.11 -2.45
N VAL A 151 -4.19 5.81 -1.52
CA VAL A 151 -3.55 5.16 -0.37
C VAL A 151 -4.38 5.40 0.88
N VAL A 152 -4.59 4.33 1.65
CA VAL A 152 -5.19 4.42 2.99
C VAL A 152 -4.15 3.97 4.02
N ILE A 153 -3.80 4.86 4.94
CA ILE A 153 -3.04 4.49 6.13
C ILE A 153 -4.04 4.33 7.27
N TYR A 154 -4.14 3.11 7.80
CA TYR A 154 -5.05 2.81 8.89
C TYR A 154 -4.36 2.88 10.25
N ALA A 155 -5.10 3.29 11.29
CA ALA A 155 -4.60 3.45 12.65
C ALA A 155 -4.14 2.13 13.26
N GLY A 156 -3.09 2.15 14.07
CA GLY A 156 -2.58 1.00 14.79
C GLY A 156 -1.62 0.13 13.99
N TYR A 157 -1.52 -1.14 14.38
CA TYR A 157 -0.60 -2.13 13.83
C TYR A 157 -1.18 -2.88 12.64
N GLY A 158 -0.29 -3.51 11.84
CA GLY A 158 -0.66 -4.40 10.74
C GLY A 158 -0.19 -5.84 10.96
N GLU A 159 -0.90 -6.80 10.37
CA GLU A 159 -0.63 -8.25 10.54
C GLU A 159 0.75 -8.65 10.01
N ALA A 160 1.28 -7.98 9.00
CA ALA A 160 2.55 -8.32 8.33
C ALA A 160 3.75 -8.37 9.29
N MET A 161 3.75 -7.57 10.36
CA MET A 161 4.78 -7.53 11.39
C MET A 161 4.42 -8.33 12.65
N GLY A 162 3.43 -9.21 12.56
CA GLY A 162 3.06 -10.14 13.60
C GLY A 162 2.12 -9.56 14.67
N ALA A 163 1.36 -8.53 14.35
CA ALA A 163 0.25 -8.08 15.17
C ALA A 163 -0.90 -9.11 15.17
N ALA A 164 -1.95 -8.85 15.93
CA ALA A 164 -3.09 -9.74 16.08
C ALA A 164 -3.72 -10.10 14.72
N GLU A 165 -4.26 -11.32 14.60
CA GLU A 165 -4.84 -11.83 13.33
C GLU A 165 -6.05 -11.02 12.83
N GLU A 166 -6.67 -10.23 13.68
CA GLU A 166 -7.76 -9.31 13.34
C GLU A 166 -7.28 -7.93 12.90
N THR A 167 -5.97 -7.70 12.74
CA THR A 167 -5.41 -6.52 12.10
C THR A 167 -5.25 -6.77 10.59
N ILE A 168 -5.25 -5.69 9.82
CA ILE A 168 -5.20 -5.79 8.34
C ILE A 168 -3.77 -6.04 7.87
N TRP A 169 -3.63 -6.90 6.87
CA TRP A 169 -2.39 -7.06 6.11
C TRP A 169 -2.24 -5.90 5.10
N PRO A 170 -1.11 -5.16 5.08
CA PRO A 170 -0.82 -4.18 4.04
C PRO A 170 -0.93 -4.80 2.65
N GLN A 171 -1.62 -4.11 1.72
CA GLN A 171 -1.87 -4.65 0.38
C GLN A 171 -2.19 -3.58 -0.64
N GLU A 172 -1.89 -3.87 -1.92
CA GLU A 172 -2.51 -3.25 -3.09
C GLU A 172 -3.64 -4.14 -3.60
N TYR A 173 -4.76 -3.56 -3.99
CA TYR A 173 -5.88 -4.27 -4.60
C TYR A 173 -6.83 -3.33 -5.33
N THR A 174 -7.96 -3.87 -5.82
CA THR A 174 -9.03 -3.07 -6.42
C THR A 174 -10.34 -3.22 -5.66
N LEU A 175 -11.10 -2.13 -5.56
CA LEU A 175 -12.43 -2.13 -4.95
C LEU A 175 -13.39 -3.12 -5.64
N THR A 176 -13.29 -3.24 -6.97
CA THR A 176 -14.12 -4.16 -7.75
C THR A 176 -13.87 -5.62 -7.41
N LYS A 177 -12.62 -6.00 -7.13
CA LYS A 177 -12.26 -7.40 -6.81
C LYS A 177 -12.31 -7.71 -5.32
N SER A 178 -12.39 -6.68 -4.47
CA SER A 178 -12.49 -6.81 -3.03
C SER A 178 -13.91 -7.21 -2.59
N ASP A 179 -14.12 -7.30 -1.28
CA ASP A 179 -15.41 -7.49 -0.64
C ASP A 179 -16.41 -6.38 -0.95
N PHE A 180 -15.96 -5.16 -1.25
CA PHE A 180 -16.81 -4.05 -1.66
C PHE A 180 -17.46 -4.29 -3.03
N GLY A 181 -16.80 -4.98 -3.96
CA GLY A 181 -17.35 -5.55 -5.18
C GLY A 181 -17.78 -4.55 -6.27
N ARG A 182 -17.39 -3.29 -6.18
CA ARG A 182 -17.73 -2.24 -7.15
C ARG A 182 -16.76 -1.06 -7.11
N LYS A 183 -16.76 -0.25 -8.16
CA LYS A 183 -16.02 1.01 -8.23
C LYS A 183 -16.76 2.12 -7.49
N LEU A 184 -16.04 3.15 -7.07
CA LEU A 184 -16.61 4.43 -6.67
C LEU A 184 -16.54 5.43 -7.82
N HIS A 185 -17.47 6.38 -7.82
CA HIS A 185 -17.54 7.47 -8.80
C HIS A 185 -17.74 8.77 -8.02
N LEU A 186 -16.69 9.58 -7.92
CA LEU A 186 -16.66 10.85 -7.21
C LEU A 186 -15.93 11.87 -8.11
N ASP A 187 -16.30 13.14 -8.05
CA ASP A 187 -15.68 14.24 -8.81
C ASP A 187 -15.56 14.02 -10.33
N GLY A 188 -16.41 13.19 -10.89
CA GLY A 188 -16.40 12.85 -12.31
C GLY A 188 -15.37 11.81 -12.72
N VAL A 189 -14.63 11.23 -11.79
CA VAL A 189 -13.65 10.16 -12.02
C VAL A 189 -14.05 8.86 -11.34
N VAL A 190 -13.38 7.78 -11.73
CA VAL A 190 -13.56 6.43 -11.20
C VAL A 190 -12.44 6.11 -10.23
N LEU A 191 -12.79 5.55 -9.06
CA LEU A 191 -11.81 5.04 -8.07
C LEU A 191 -11.97 3.52 -7.96
N ASP A 192 -10.89 2.81 -8.15
CA ASP A 192 -10.85 1.33 -8.10
C ASP A 192 -9.56 0.81 -7.44
N THR A 193 -8.40 1.24 -7.91
CA THR A 193 -7.09 0.82 -7.39
C THR A 193 -6.79 1.51 -6.06
N TYR A 194 -6.37 0.74 -5.08
CA TYR A 194 -5.93 1.24 -3.79
C TYR A 194 -4.72 0.48 -3.25
N ALA A 195 -3.94 1.17 -2.43
CA ALA A 195 -2.98 0.55 -1.52
C ALA A 195 -3.35 0.86 -0.08
N CYS A 196 -3.06 -0.03 0.85
CA CYS A 196 -3.22 0.29 2.27
C CYS A 196 -2.05 -0.25 3.11
N THR A 197 -1.73 0.48 4.19
CA THR A 197 -0.70 0.10 5.16
C THR A 197 -1.05 0.60 6.55
N CYS A 198 -0.33 0.10 7.58
CA CYS A 198 -0.55 0.46 8.97
C CYS A 198 0.22 1.73 9.37
N GLU A 199 -0.23 2.35 10.48
CA GLU A 199 0.45 3.48 11.11
C GLU A 199 1.68 3.06 11.93
N LEU A 200 1.59 1.90 12.62
CA LEU A 200 2.56 1.51 13.65
C LEU A 200 3.44 0.35 13.22
N LEU A 201 4.73 0.45 13.55
CA LEU A 201 5.72 -0.60 13.36
C LEU A 201 5.58 -1.70 14.41
N GLY A 202 5.67 -2.96 13.96
CA GLY A 202 5.70 -4.13 14.83
C GLY A 202 4.32 -4.59 15.31
N ASN A 203 4.21 -4.84 16.59
CA ASN A 203 2.99 -5.33 17.24
C ASN A 203 2.90 -4.83 18.69
N GLU A 204 1.81 -5.16 19.38
CA GLU A 204 1.49 -4.70 20.73
C GLU A 204 2.55 -5.07 21.79
N ASN A 205 3.35 -6.08 21.52
CA ASN A 205 4.39 -6.58 22.42
C ASN A 205 5.79 -6.13 21.98
N ALA A 206 5.91 -5.43 20.86
CA ALA A 206 7.19 -4.89 20.41
C ALA A 206 7.57 -3.65 21.21
N PHE A 207 8.86 -3.36 21.25
CA PHE A 207 9.44 -2.10 21.76
C PHE A 207 9.00 -1.72 23.20
N ASP A 208 8.78 -2.74 24.06
CA ASP A 208 8.33 -2.55 25.46
C ASP A 208 7.03 -1.72 25.57
N GLY A 209 6.18 -1.81 24.54
CA GLY A 209 4.90 -1.09 24.45
C GLY A 209 5.02 0.37 23.96
N GLU A 210 6.20 0.82 23.59
CA GLU A 210 6.37 2.11 22.91
C GLU A 210 5.80 2.03 21.49
N LYS A 211 4.94 2.99 21.14
CA LYS A 211 4.39 3.09 19.80
C LYS A 211 5.34 3.83 18.88
N ILE A 212 5.72 3.18 17.81
CA ILE A 212 6.69 3.69 16.84
C ILE A 212 5.99 3.78 15.48
N ILE A 213 6.18 4.88 14.76
CA ILE A 213 5.64 5.03 13.41
C ILE A 213 6.28 4.00 12.47
N THR A 214 5.47 3.40 11.58
CA THR A 214 5.96 2.45 10.58
C THR A 214 7.02 3.07 9.67
N GLY A 215 7.88 2.24 9.08
CA GLY A 215 8.81 2.65 8.05
C GLY A 215 8.13 2.91 6.71
N ILE A 216 8.89 3.40 5.74
CA ILE A 216 8.38 3.67 4.38
C ILE A 216 8.31 2.42 3.51
N GLY A 217 8.92 1.31 3.94
CA GLY A 217 9.08 0.11 3.13
C GLY A 217 7.77 -0.50 2.64
N PRO A 218 6.79 -0.81 3.51
CA PRO A 218 5.50 -1.33 3.07
C PRO A 218 4.75 -0.38 2.14
N MET A 219 4.80 0.93 2.42
CA MET A 219 4.21 1.93 1.55
C MET A 219 4.85 1.94 0.15
N CYS A 220 6.18 1.90 0.08
CA CYS A 220 6.90 1.85 -1.20
C CYS A 220 6.60 0.55 -1.95
N HIS A 221 6.47 -0.58 -1.25
CA HIS A 221 6.11 -1.87 -1.83
C HIS A 221 4.71 -1.82 -2.45
N GLU A 222 3.69 -1.50 -1.66
CA GLU A 222 2.30 -1.50 -2.13
C GLU A 222 2.06 -0.44 -3.21
N PHE A 223 2.70 0.72 -3.11
CA PHE A 223 2.60 1.75 -4.14
C PHE A 223 3.30 1.34 -5.46
N SER A 224 4.36 0.54 -5.38
CA SER A 224 5.02 -0.01 -6.58
C SER A 224 4.07 -0.87 -7.40
N HIS A 225 3.13 -1.58 -6.76
CA HIS A 225 2.08 -2.32 -7.46
C HIS A 225 1.10 -1.38 -8.19
N CYS A 226 0.76 -0.22 -7.61
CA CYS A 226 0.00 0.82 -8.30
C CYS A 226 0.72 1.35 -9.55
N LEU A 227 2.06 1.33 -9.55
CA LEU A 227 2.88 1.65 -10.72
C LEU A 227 3.01 0.49 -11.72
N GLY A 228 2.38 -0.67 -11.45
CA GLY A 228 2.35 -1.84 -12.33
C GLY A 228 3.51 -2.81 -12.14
N LEU A 229 4.29 -2.69 -11.07
CA LEU A 229 5.35 -3.65 -10.74
C LEU A 229 4.77 -4.88 -10.00
N PRO A 230 5.15 -6.12 -10.40
CA PRO A 230 4.68 -7.32 -9.73
C PRO A 230 5.50 -7.63 -8.48
N ASP A 231 4.96 -8.50 -7.61
CA ASP A 231 5.75 -9.17 -6.58
C ASP A 231 6.83 -10.06 -7.20
N PHE A 232 8.04 -10.01 -6.63
CA PHE A 232 9.14 -10.91 -7.01
C PHE A 232 9.33 -12.09 -6.06
N TYR A 233 8.64 -12.11 -4.92
CA TYR A 233 8.64 -13.31 -4.09
C TYR A 233 7.79 -14.42 -4.73
N ASP A 234 8.14 -15.68 -4.43
CA ASP A 234 7.36 -16.82 -4.91
C ASP A 234 6.10 -17.04 -4.07
N PRO A 235 4.93 -16.74 -4.63
CA PRO A 235 3.67 -16.88 -3.91
C PRO A 235 3.26 -18.33 -3.63
N THR A 236 3.83 -19.28 -4.37
CA THR A 236 3.48 -20.69 -4.24
C THR A 236 4.26 -21.39 -3.14
N ASN A 237 5.22 -20.67 -2.51
CA ASN A 237 6.11 -21.21 -1.50
C ASN A 237 6.91 -22.45 -2.00
N SER A 238 7.15 -22.50 -3.31
CA SER A 238 8.05 -23.48 -3.92
C SER A 238 9.50 -23.10 -3.61
N ASP A 239 10.43 -24.05 -3.71
CA ASP A 239 11.85 -23.85 -3.37
C ASP A 239 12.60 -23.00 -4.43
N HIS A 240 11.99 -21.90 -4.90
CA HIS A 240 12.62 -20.97 -5.83
C HIS A 240 13.32 -19.83 -5.09
N PHE A 241 14.52 -19.50 -5.57
CA PHE A 241 15.21 -18.31 -5.12
C PHE A 241 14.59 -17.09 -5.79
N THR A 242 14.27 -16.08 -4.98
CA THR A 242 13.73 -14.79 -5.41
C THR A 242 14.75 -13.70 -5.16
N THR A 243 14.41 -12.44 -5.42
CA THR A 243 15.28 -11.29 -5.15
C THR A 243 15.51 -11.06 -3.65
N GLY A 244 14.59 -11.53 -2.81
CA GLY A 244 14.69 -11.45 -1.35
C GLY A 244 14.87 -10.01 -0.86
N TYR A 245 15.85 -9.76 -0.03
CA TYR A 245 16.12 -8.44 0.56
C TYR A 245 16.76 -7.42 -0.42
N TRP A 246 16.93 -7.77 -1.69
CA TRP A 246 17.57 -6.91 -2.69
C TRP A 246 16.57 -6.12 -3.55
N ASP A 247 15.29 -6.34 -3.38
CA ASP A 247 14.24 -5.63 -4.11
C ASP A 247 13.07 -5.27 -3.20
N VAL A 248 12.48 -4.08 -3.39
CA VAL A 248 11.36 -3.59 -2.60
C VAL A 248 10.09 -4.39 -2.84
N THR A 249 9.90 -4.96 -4.03
CA THR A 249 8.74 -5.81 -4.36
C THR A 249 8.86 -7.26 -3.88
N ASP A 250 9.91 -7.54 -3.10
CA ASP A 250 10.13 -8.76 -2.33
C ASP A 250 10.37 -8.38 -0.86
N ALA A 251 11.13 -9.17 -0.12
CA ALA A 251 11.43 -8.92 1.30
C ALA A 251 12.26 -7.64 1.57
N GLY A 252 12.76 -6.98 0.54
CA GLY A 252 13.54 -5.74 0.65
C GLY A 252 12.76 -4.55 1.24
N CYS A 253 11.42 -4.59 1.23
CA CYS A 253 10.60 -3.60 1.91
C CYS A 253 10.78 -3.62 3.43
N TYR A 254 11.19 -4.75 4.02
CA TYR A 254 11.41 -4.91 5.47
C TYR A 254 12.83 -4.56 5.94
N ASN A 255 13.71 -4.10 5.05
CA ASN A 255 15.08 -3.75 5.40
C ASN A 255 15.12 -2.68 6.48
N ASN A 256 16.04 -2.89 7.46
CA ASN A 256 16.22 -2.00 8.61
C ASN A 256 14.89 -1.68 9.32
N ALA A 257 14.08 -2.69 9.59
CA ALA A 257 12.75 -2.53 10.19
C ALA A 257 11.87 -1.56 9.38
N GLU A 258 11.81 -1.73 8.06
CA GLU A 258 11.02 -0.93 7.09
C GLU A 258 11.52 0.49 6.83
N TYR A 259 12.56 0.97 7.57
CA TYR A 259 13.04 2.36 7.45
C TYR A 259 13.93 2.61 6.23
N CYS A 260 14.48 1.56 5.63
CA CYS A 260 15.44 1.66 4.53
C CYS A 260 15.15 0.58 3.49
N PRO A 261 14.03 0.67 2.75
CA PRO A 261 13.69 -0.33 1.75
C PRO A 261 14.78 -0.44 0.68
N ALA A 262 14.92 -1.64 0.11
CA ALA A 262 15.78 -1.86 -1.03
C ALA A 262 15.32 -1.04 -2.24
N GLY A 263 16.25 -0.70 -3.12
CA GLY A 263 15.90 -0.14 -4.43
C GLY A 263 15.32 -1.19 -5.36
N TYR A 264 14.87 -0.75 -6.52
CA TYR A 264 14.44 -1.62 -7.59
C TYR A 264 15.63 -2.36 -8.21
N THR A 265 15.41 -3.58 -8.68
CA THR A 265 16.39 -4.27 -9.51
C THR A 265 16.57 -3.56 -10.86
N ALA A 266 17.63 -3.93 -11.59
CA ALA A 266 17.84 -3.39 -12.94
C ALA A 266 16.70 -3.75 -13.92
N TYR A 267 15.92 -4.79 -13.63
CA TYR A 267 14.77 -5.19 -14.43
C TYR A 267 13.62 -4.19 -14.28
N ASP A 268 13.32 -3.74 -13.06
CA ASP A 268 12.24 -2.81 -12.80
C ASP A 268 12.59 -1.38 -13.21
N ASN A 269 13.87 -1.05 -13.17
CA ASN A 269 14.38 0.26 -13.59
C ASN A 269 14.49 0.42 -15.11
N TRP A 270 14.22 -0.63 -15.90
CA TRP A 270 14.33 -0.62 -17.35
C TRP A 270 13.00 -0.33 -18.02
#